data_17f1df88de298cb7130ee5c8a302fc81
#
_entry.id   17f1df88de298cb7130ee5c8a302fc81
#
_cell.length_a   1.000
_cell.length_b   1.000
_cell.length_c   1.000
_cell.angle_alpha   90.00
_cell.angle_beta   90.00
_cell.angle_gamma   90.00
#
_symmetry.space_group_name_H-M   'P 1'
#
loop_
_entity.id
_entity.type
_entity.pdbx_description
1 polymer ?
#
loop_
_entity_poly.entity_id
_entity_poly.type
_entity_poly.pdbx_seq_one_letter_code
_entity_poly.pdbx_strand_id
1 'polypeptide(L)'
;VRMSLDDGLVVQLHPGSCRNHDRPGAARFGPDIGADIPTRTDYVAALRPLLERFGHEPGLTLVVFTLDETTYSRELAPLAGYYPILTLGAPWWFHDSPEGMRRFRTDTTGTAGFANTAGFTDDTRALLSIPARHDVARRVDCAHLAGLVAEHRLDEDVAARIAVELTYDRPRSVYRVDRSRFSAR
;
A
#
# COMPACT_ATOMS: atom_id res chain seq x y z
N VAL A 1 -15.55 1.06 -10.88
CA VAL A 1 -14.58 0.10 -11.45
C VAL A 1 -14.68 0.08 -12.98
N ARG A 2 -15.88 -0.15 -13.59
CA ARG A 2 -16.01 -0.20 -15.06
C ARG A 2 -15.51 1.09 -15.72
N MET A 3 -15.96 2.27 -15.28
CA MET A 3 -15.50 3.56 -15.79
C MET A 3 -13.98 3.72 -15.65
N SER A 4 -13.43 3.33 -14.49
CA SER A 4 -11.98 3.39 -14.28
C SER A 4 -11.20 2.48 -15.23
N LEU A 5 -11.74 1.31 -15.56
CA LEU A 5 -11.17 0.41 -16.56
C LEU A 5 -11.21 1.04 -17.96
N ASP A 6 -12.37 1.57 -18.36
CA ASP A 6 -12.58 2.20 -19.67
C ASP A 6 -11.66 3.43 -19.87
N ASP A 7 -11.43 4.19 -18.79
CA ASP A 7 -10.58 5.39 -18.78
C ASP A 7 -9.09 5.08 -18.47
N GLY A 8 -8.75 3.83 -18.19
CA GLY A 8 -7.38 3.42 -17.84
C GLY A 8 -6.90 3.93 -16.49
N LEU A 9 -7.81 4.21 -15.55
CA LEU A 9 -7.50 4.76 -14.23
C LEU A 9 -7.17 3.67 -13.20
N VAL A 10 -6.29 4.03 -12.26
CA VAL A 10 -6.00 3.21 -11.08
C VAL A 10 -7.06 3.48 -10.01
N VAL A 11 -7.64 2.41 -9.47
CA VAL A 11 -8.60 2.50 -8.37
C VAL A 11 -7.88 2.32 -7.04
N GLN A 12 -8.10 3.21 -6.08
CA GLN A 12 -7.55 3.09 -4.73
C GLN A 12 -8.69 2.97 -3.71
N LEU A 13 -8.54 2.06 -2.75
CA LEU A 13 -9.46 1.88 -1.63
C LEU A 13 -8.73 2.11 -0.31
N HIS A 14 -9.27 3.01 0.52
CA HIS A 14 -8.74 3.43 1.82
C HIS A 14 -9.81 3.30 2.92
N PRO A 15 -10.35 2.11 3.22
CA PRO A 15 -11.35 1.95 4.26
C PRO A 15 -10.71 1.85 5.65
N GLY A 16 -11.56 1.86 6.67
CA GLY A 16 -11.19 1.41 8.01
C GLY A 16 -10.86 2.50 9.02
N SER A 17 -11.40 3.72 8.85
CA SER A 17 -11.27 4.78 9.86
C SER A 17 -12.64 5.16 10.46
N CYS A 18 -12.74 5.12 11.79
CA CYS A 18 -13.80 5.77 12.54
C CYS A 18 -13.39 7.22 12.80
N ARG A 19 -13.90 8.10 11.93
CA ARG A 19 -13.57 9.53 12.00
C ARG A 19 -14.27 10.22 13.15
N ASN A 20 -13.59 11.24 13.72
CA ASN A 20 -14.11 12.06 14.81
C ASN A 20 -14.65 11.22 15.98
N HIS A 21 -13.90 10.22 16.41
CA HIS A 21 -14.26 9.32 17.52
C HIS A 21 -14.53 10.11 18.79
N ASP A 22 -13.76 11.16 19.08
CA ASP A 22 -14.04 12.14 20.13
C ASP A 22 -15.10 13.16 19.67
N ARG A 23 -16.37 12.84 19.92
CA ARG A 23 -17.50 13.71 19.56
C ARG A 23 -17.50 15.08 20.24
N PRO A 24 -17.22 15.20 21.57
CA PRO A 24 -17.09 16.50 22.22
C PRO A 24 -15.99 17.37 21.60
N GLY A 25 -14.83 16.79 21.31
CA GLY A 25 -13.74 17.48 20.64
C GLY A 25 -14.14 17.96 19.26
N ALA A 26 -14.74 17.09 18.43
CA ALA A 26 -15.21 17.43 17.11
C ALA A 26 -16.29 18.54 17.12
N ALA A 27 -17.20 18.51 18.10
CA ALA A 27 -18.23 19.54 18.27
C ALA A 27 -17.62 20.90 18.63
N ARG A 28 -16.53 20.92 19.39
CA ARG A 28 -15.88 22.15 19.85
C ARG A 28 -14.91 22.74 18.84
N PHE A 29 -14.14 21.91 18.16
CA PHE A 29 -13.00 22.32 17.33
C PHE A 29 -13.19 22.03 15.83
N GLY A 30 -14.28 21.36 15.44
CA GLY A 30 -14.53 20.93 14.07
C GLY A 30 -13.99 19.52 13.77
N PRO A 31 -14.14 19.06 12.51
CA PRO A 31 -13.63 17.77 12.08
C PRO A 31 -12.09 17.76 11.97
N ASP A 32 -11.53 16.56 11.85
CA ASP A 32 -10.11 16.33 11.56
C ASP A 32 -9.13 16.85 12.63
N ILE A 33 -9.53 16.80 13.89
CA ILE A 33 -8.68 17.14 15.04
C ILE A 33 -7.73 16.02 15.48
N GLY A 34 -7.64 14.94 14.68
CA GLY A 34 -6.76 13.80 14.98
C GLY A 34 -7.38 12.69 15.84
N ALA A 35 -8.66 12.81 16.17
CA ALA A 35 -9.38 11.80 16.96
C ALA A 35 -10.02 10.72 16.08
N ASP A 36 -9.23 10.11 15.21
CA ASP A 36 -9.64 9.03 14.33
C ASP A 36 -9.04 7.70 14.81
N ILE A 37 -9.82 6.63 14.75
CA ILE A 37 -9.43 5.30 15.25
C ILE A 37 -9.56 4.27 14.13
N PRO A 38 -8.54 3.40 13.91
CA PRO A 38 -8.67 2.27 13.02
C PRO A 38 -9.83 1.36 13.41
N THR A 39 -10.58 0.88 12.42
CA THR A 39 -11.70 -0.04 12.60
C THR A 39 -11.43 -1.36 11.90
N ARG A 40 -12.01 -2.41 12.43
CA ARG A 40 -11.97 -3.74 11.82
C ARG A 40 -12.55 -3.69 10.41
N THR A 41 -11.87 -4.34 9.46
CA THR A 41 -12.28 -4.42 8.05
C THR A 41 -12.31 -5.88 7.61
N ASP A 42 -13.32 -6.25 6.82
CA ASP A 42 -13.46 -7.57 6.18
C ASP A 42 -13.28 -7.41 4.67
N TYR A 43 -12.06 -7.64 4.19
CA TYR A 43 -11.75 -7.51 2.75
C TYR A 43 -12.22 -8.71 1.94
N VAL A 44 -12.24 -9.90 2.53
CA VAL A 44 -12.68 -11.12 1.83
C VAL A 44 -14.14 -11.01 1.44
N ALA A 45 -15.01 -10.68 2.38
CA ALA A 45 -16.44 -10.52 2.10
C ALA A 45 -16.73 -9.27 1.25
N ALA A 46 -16.10 -8.13 1.59
CA ALA A 46 -16.38 -6.87 0.92
C ALA A 46 -15.88 -6.80 -0.52
N LEU A 47 -14.72 -7.37 -0.83
CA LEU A 47 -14.17 -7.36 -2.19
C LEU A 47 -14.68 -8.50 -3.06
N ARG A 48 -15.29 -9.54 -2.49
CA ARG A 48 -15.72 -10.73 -3.23
C ARG A 48 -16.55 -10.42 -4.47
N PRO A 49 -17.63 -9.60 -4.43
CA PRO A 49 -18.42 -9.33 -5.62
C PRO A 49 -17.64 -8.60 -6.73
N LEU A 50 -16.67 -7.76 -6.35
CA LEU A 50 -15.79 -7.06 -7.28
C LEU A 50 -14.79 -8.03 -7.91
N LEU A 51 -14.15 -8.87 -7.09
CA LEU A 51 -13.12 -9.81 -7.53
C LEU A 51 -13.70 -10.96 -8.36
N GLU A 52 -14.90 -11.45 -8.06
CA GLU A 52 -15.60 -12.43 -8.88
C GLU A 52 -15.84 -11.90 -10.30
N ARG A 53 -16.10 -10.60 -10.45
CA ARG A 53 -16.41 -9.98 -11.74
C ARG A 53 -15.20 -9.45 -12.48
N PHE A 54 -14.23 -8.88 -11.77
CA PHE A 54 -13.12 -8.13 -12.36
C PHE A 54 -11.74 -8.59 -11.91
N GLY A 55 -11.64 -9.63 -11.07
CA GLY A 55 -10.39 -10.04 -10.43
C GLY A 55 -9.26 -10.42 -11.40
N HIS A 56 -9.61 -10.81 -12.62
CA HIS A 56 -8.67 -11.18 -13.69
C HIS A 56 -8.78 -10.25 -14.92
N GLU A 57 -9.40 -9.08 -14.76
CA GLU A 57 -9.61 -8.14 -15.87
C GLU A 57 -8.30 -7.46 -16.28
N PRO A 58 -7.82 -7.69 -17.53
CA PRO A 58 -6.60 -7.04 -18.00
C PRO A 58 -6.73 -5.52 -17.99
N GLY A 59 -5.68 -4.84 -17.52
CA GLY A 59 -5.66 -3.38 -17.49
C GLY A 59 -6.33 -2.72 -16.28
N LEU A 60 -7.04 -3.47 -15.43
CA LEU A 60 -7.49 -2.94 -14.15
C LEU A 60 -6.38 -3.01 -13.10
N THR A 61 -6.20 -1.96 -12.32
CA THR A 61 -5.33 -1.93 -11.14
C THR A 61 -6.14 -1.45 -9.95
N LEU A 62 -6.19 -2.27 -8.91
CA LEU A 62 -6.86 -1.98 -7.65
C LEU A 62 -5.83 -1.96 -6.53
N VAL A 63 -5.52 -0.77 -6.00
CA VAL A 63 -4.62 -0.60 -4.86
C VAL A 63 -5.45 -0.55 -3.58
N VAL A 64 -5.18 -1.46 -2.64
CA VAL A 64 -5.92 -1.56 -1.38
C VAL A 64 -5.02 -1.20 -0.22
N PHE A 65 -5.41 -0.19 0.52
CA PHE A 65 -4.80 0.24 1.77
C PHE A 65 -5.65 -0.21 2.96
N THR A 66 -5.05 -0.36 4.12
CA THR A 66 -5.79 -0.69 5.35
C THR A 66 -5.24 0.05 6.56
N LEU A 67 -6.11 0.33 7.52
CA LEU A 67 -5.75 0.70 8.89
C LEU A 67 -5.94 -0.48 9.87
N ASP A 68 -6.42 -1.62 9.38
CA ASP A 68 -6.54 -2.86 10.15
C ASP A 68 -5.35 -3.79 9.83
N GLU A 69 -4.27 -3.69 10.61
CA GLU A 69 -3.08 -4.53 10.44
C GLU A 69 -3.40 -6.03 10.53
N THR A 70 -4.46 -6.42 11.24
CA THR A 70 -4.83 -7.83 11.41
C THR A 70 -5.26 -8.48 10.10
N THR A 71 -5.53 -7.68 9.06
CA THR A 71 -5.92 -8.17 7.73
C THR A 71 -4.74 -8.44 6.81
N TYR A 72 -3.52 -7.99 7.11
CA TYR A 72 -2.38 -8.11 6.22
C TYR A 72 -2.11 -9.57 5.81
N SER A 73 -1.79 -10.43 6.78
CA SER A 73 -1.46 -11.83 6.48
C SER A 73 -2.70 -12.68 6.25
N ARG A 74 -3.82 -12.39 6.94
CA ARG A 74 -5.03 -13.20 6.89
C ARG A 74 -5.83 -13.02 5.60
N GLU A 75 -5.90 -11.81 5.06
CA GLU A 75 -6.81 -11.47 3.96
C GLU A 75 -6.09 -10.84 2.76
N LEU A 76 -5.41 -9.72 2.99
CA LEU A 76 -4.88 -8.91 1.90
C LEU A 76 -3.73 -9.56 1.15
N ALA A 77 -2.77 -10.19 1.85
CA ALA A 77 -1.66 -10.85 1.20
C ALA A 77 -2.12 -12.05 0.35
N PRO A 78 -3.01 -12.97 0.83
CA PRO A 78 -3.58 -14.01 -0.01
C PRO A 78 -4.38 -13.48 -1.21
N LEU A 79 -5.18 -12.43 -1.02
CA LEU A 79 -5.94 -11.82 -2.12
C LEU A 79 -5.02 -11.23 -3.19
N ALA A 80 -3.98 -10.49 -2.78
CA ALA A 80 -3.01 -9.90 -3.70
C ALA A 80 -2.12 -10.95 -4.37
N GLY A 81 -1.83 -12.05 -3.68
CA GLY A 81 -1.09 -13.18 -4.25
C GLY A 81 -1.87 -13.96 -5.31
N TYR A 82 -3.20 -13.89 -5.29
CA TYR A 82 -4.06 -14.62 -6.20
C TYR A 82 -4.66 -13.77 -7.33
N TYR A 83 -5.17 -12.57 -7.02
CA TYR A 83 -5.85 -11.73 -8.01
C TYR A 83 -4.89 -10.74 -8.69
N PRO A 84 -4.66 -10.84 -10.02
CA PRO A 84 -3.68 -10.00 -10.74
C PRO A 84 -3.97 -8.51 -10.66
N ILE A 85 -5.23 -8.12 -10.49
CA ILE A 85 -5.62 -6.70 -10.39
C ILE A 85 -5.27 -6.08 -9.04
N LEU A 86 -5.08 -6.91 -7.98
CA LEU A 86 -4.97 -6.41 -6.63
C LEU A 86 -3.53 -6.15 -6.23
N THR A 87 -3.25 -4.94 -5.79
CA THR A 87 -1.96 -4.50 -5.30
C THR A 87 -2.12 -3.97 -3.88
N LEU A 88 -1.21 -4.34 -2.99
CA LEU A 88 -1.20 -3.81 -1.62
C LEU A 88 -0.63 -2.40 -1.63
N GLY A 89 -1.38 -1.46 -1.08
CA GLY A 89 -0.90 -0.13 -0.75
C GLY A 89 0.11 -0.15 0.39
N ALA A 90 0.94 0.89 0.48
CA ALA A 90 1.89 1.03 1.58
C ALA A 90 1.17 1.17 2.94
N PRO A 91 1.83 0.77 4.04
CA PRO A 91 1.38 1.18 5.37
C PRO A 91 1.24 2.69 5.44
N TRP A 92 0.13 3.16 5.97
CA TRP A 92 -0.16 4.57 6.03
C TRP A 92 -0.70 4.97 7.39
N TRP A 93 -0.68 6.28 7.68
CA TRP A 93 -1.18 6.90 8.91
C TRP A 93 -0.58 6.26 10.18
N PHE A 94 -1.36 5.45 10.93
CA PHE A 94 -0.89 4.83 12.17
C PHE A 94 0.22 3.77 11.95
N HIS A 95 0.36 3.26 10.73
CA HIS A 95 1.24 2.14 10.39
C HIS A 95 2.41 2.54 9.49
N ASP A 96 2.64 3.81 9.25
CA ASP A 96 3.77 4.31 8.47
C ASP A 96 5.01 4.64 9.31
N SER A 97 5.03 4.21 10.57
CA SER A 97 6.23 4.18 11.41
C SER A 97 7.19 3.06 10.95
N PRO A 98 8.49 3.14 11.30
CA PRO A 98 9.43 2.05 11.01
C PRO A 98 8.96 0.68 11.50
N GLU A 99 8.32 0.63 12.67
CA GLU A 99 7.76 -0.59 13.25
C GLU A 99 6.57 -1.13 12.44
N GLY A 100 5.65 -0.25 12.04
CA GLY A 100 4.50 -0.63 11.21
C GLY A 100 4.92 -1.10 9.82
N MET A 101 5.87 -0.43 9.19
CA MET A 101 6.44 -0.83 7.90
C MET A 101 7.11 -2.21 7.98
N ARG A 102 7.86 -2.51 9.07
CA ARG A 102 8.47 -3.84 9.27
C ARG A 102 7.41 -4.92 9.41
N ARG A 103 6.36 -4.68 10.22
CA ARG A 103 5.26 -5.65 10.36
C ARG A 103 4.59 -5.90 9.02
N PHE A 104 4.29 -4.86 8.26
CA PHE A 104 3.73 -4.99 6.92
C PHE A 104 4.57 -5.91 6.02
N ARG A 105 5.90 -5.69 5.95
CA ARG A 105 6.79 -6.55 5.17
C ARG A 105 6.81 -7.99 5.68
N THR A 106 6.86 -8.18 6.99
CA THR A 106 6.83 -9.51 7.61
C THR A 106 5.53 -10.24 7.26
N ASP A 107 4.40 -9.55 7.35
CA ASP A 107 3.07 -10.16 7.21
C ASP A 107 2.67 -10.41 5.75
N THR A 108 3.27 -9.69 4.80
CA THR A 108 2.84 -9.76 3.40
C THR A 108 3.82 -10.45 2.47
N THR A 109 5.14 -10.40 2.74
CA THR A 109 6.17 -10.89 1.81
C THR A 109 6.02 -12.36 1.46
N GLY A 110 5.70 -13.21 2.45
CA GLY A 110 5.62 -14.66 2.24
C GLY A 110 4.48 -15.12 1.32
N THR A 111 3.41 -14.33 1.20
CA THR A 111 2.20 -14.72 0.45
C THR A 111 1.94 -13.80 -0.75
N ALA A 112 2.04 -12.48 -0.57
CA ALA A 112 1.88 -11.54 -1.69
C ALA A 112 3.17 -11.38 -2.50
N GLY A 113 4.34 -11.51 -1.87
CA GLY A 113 5.61 -11.15 -2.47
C GLY A 113 5.79 -9.63 -2.62
N PHE A 114 6.92 -9.22 -3.14
CA PHE A 114 7.22 -7.80 -3.35
C PHE A 114 6.48 -7.21 -4.56
N ALA A 115 6.30 -8.02 -5.60
CA ALA A 115 5.70 -7.58 -6.86
C ALA A 115 4.23 -7.17 -6.75
N ASN A 116 3.50 -7.65 -5.75
CA ASN A 116 2.11 -7.29 -5.51
C ASN A 116 1.92 -6.16 -4.49
N THR A 117 2.96 -5.33 -4.30
CA THR A 117 2.90 -4.12 -3.47
C THR A 117 3.17 -2.88 -4.32
N ALA A 118 2.60 -1.74 -3.93
CA ALA A 118 2.72 -0.48 -4.69
C ALA A 118 4.05 0.26 -4.45
N GLY A 119 4.91 -0.25 -3.58
CA GLY A 119 6.02 0.54 -3.03
C GLY A 119 5.53 1.49 -1.94
N PHE A 120 6.39 2.44 -1.51
CA PHE A 120 5.98 3.43 -0.52
C PHE A 120 5.20 4.57 -1.17
N THR A 121 4.09 4.93 -0.53
CA THR A 121 3.26 6.07 -0.92
C THR A 121 3.18 7.02 0.27
N ASP A 122 3.62 8.26 0.08
CA ASP A 122 3.62 9.29 1.12
C ASP A 122 2.30 10.07 1.09
N ASP A 123 1.45 9.85 2.08
CA ASP A 123 0.19 10.59 2.26
C ASP A 123 0.42 11.80 3.18
N THR A 124 1.31 12.70 2.79
CA THR A 124 1.67 13.86 3.61
C THR A 124 0.96 15.15 3.19
N ARG A 125 0.69 16.01 4.17
CA ARG A 125 0.32 17.40 3.95
C ARG A 125 1.53 18.36 4.01
N ALA A 126 2.70 17.86 4.47
CA ALA A 126 3.92 18.62 4.65
C ALA A 126 4.93 18.28 3.56
N LEU A 127 4.93 19.02 2.45
CA LEU A 127 5.78 18.74 1.28
C LEU A 127 7.27 18.57 1.64
N LEU A 128 7.78 19.32 2.62
CA LEU A 128 9.17 19.23 3.06
C LEU A 128 9.50 17.90 3.77
N SER A 129 8.51 17.15 4.26
CA SER A 129 8.73 15.87 4.91
C SER A 129 8.86 14.69 3.92
N ILE A 130 8.44 14.88 2.67
CA ILE A 130 8.44 13.81 1.65
C ILE A 130 9.81 13.13 1.51
N PRO A 131 10.93 13.83 1.32
CA PRO A 131 12.23 13.19 1.18
C PRO A 131 12.63 12.35 2.40
N ALA A 132 12.36 12.86 3.62
CA ALA A 132 12.69 12.18 4.86
C ALA A 132 11.85 10.90 5.04
N ARG A 133 10.55 10.96 4.74
CA ARG A 133 9.64 9.81 4.84
C ARG A 133 9.99 8.73 3.84
N HIS A 134 10.30 9.10 2.60
CA HIS A 134 10.81 8.15 1.60
C HIS A 134 12.16 7.56 1.97
N ASP A 135 13.05 8.32 2.61
CA ASP A 135 14.32 7.78 3.11
C ASP A 135 14.10 6.73 4.22
N VAL A 136 13.20 7.00 5.16
CA VAL A 136 12.82 6.04 6.21
C VAL A 136 12.26 4.76 5.60
N ALA A 137 11.33 4.86 4.65
CA ALA A 137 10.74 3.71 4.00
C ALA A 137 11.78 2.86 3.27
N ARG A 138 12.70 3.48 2.51
CA ARG A 138 13.80 2.76 1.84
C ARG A 138 14.71 2.04 2.82
N ARG A 139 15.04 2.65 3.96
CA ARG A 139 15.86 2.02 5.00
C ARG A 139 15.17 0.81 5.59
N VAL A 140 13.86 0.88 5.83
CA VAL A 140 13.08 -0.26 6.35
C VAL A 140 13.03 -1.39 5.32
N ASP A 141 12.76 -1.08 4.05
CA ASP A 141 12.73 -2.07 2.98
C ASP A 141 14.09 -2.74 2.79
N CYS A 142 15.18 -1.96 2.74
CA CYS A 142 16.53 -2.51 2.64
C CYS A 142 16.90 -3.36 3.85
N ALA A 143 16.52 -2.97 5.08
CA ALA A 143 16.78 -3.77 6.27
C ALA A 143 16.01 -5.10 6.24
N HIS A 144 14.76 -5.12 5.76
CA HIS A 144 13.99 -6.35 5.57
C HIS A 144 14.65 -7.28 4.54
N LEU A 145 15.04 -6.73 3.40
CA LEU A 145 15.73 -7.49 2.33
C LEU A 145 17.08 -8.05 2.81
N ALA A 146 17.88 -7.24 3.52
CA ALA A 146 19.14 -7.69 4.10
C ALA A 146 18.95 -8.84 5.12
N GLY A 147 17.86 -8.79 5.90
CA GLY A 147 17.46 -9.89 6.79
C GLY A 147 17.21 -11.19 6.02
N LEU A 148 16.47 -11.12 4.90
CA LEU A 148 16.20 -12.28 4.06
C LEU A 148 17.48 -12.86 3.42
N VAL A 149 18.44 -12.01 3.05
CA VAL A 149 19.74 -12.43 2.55
C VAL A 149 20.55 -13.13 3.66
N ALA A 150 20.58 -12.55 4.86
CA ALA A 150 21.27 -13.15 6.01
C ALA A 150 20.68 -14.50 6.43
N GLU A 151 19.40 -14.71 6.20
CA GLU A 151 18.69 -15.98 6.42
C GLU A 151 18.80 -16.97 5.25
N HIS A 152 19.56 -16.65 4.21
CA HIS A 152 19.68 -17.44 2.97
C HIS A 152 18.35 -17.71 2.25
N ARG A 153 17.39 -16.80 2.36
CA ARG A 153 16.07 -16.85 1.72
C ARG A 153 16.02 -16.05 0.44
N LEU A 154 17.00 -15.20 0.20
CA LEU A 154 17.10 -14.34 -0.97
C LEU A 154 18.57 -14.11 -1.32
N ASP A 155 18.91 -14.10 -2.60
CA ASP A 155 20.26 -13.75 -3.06
C ASP A 155 20.49 -12.23 -2.99
N GLU A 156 21.71 -11.80 -2.72
CA GLU A 156 22.04 -10.38 -2.52
C GLU A 156 21.77 -9.54 -3.77
N ASP A 157 22.08 -10.03 -4.95
CA ASP A 157 21.83 -9.33 -6.21
C ASP A 157 20.31 -9.21 -6.51
N VAL A 158 19.52 -10.21 -6.10
CA VAL A 158 18.05 -10.17 -6.18
C VAL A 158 17.49 -9.15 -5.20
N ALA A 159 18.02 -9.12 -3.97
CA ALA A 159 17.63 -8.13 -2.97
C ALA A 159 17.90 -6.69 -3.44
N ALA A 160 19.07 -6.45 -4.05
CA ALA A 160 19.42 -5.15 -4.60
C ALA A 160 18.45 -4.70 -5.73
N ARG A 161 18.06 -5.62 -6.63
CA ARG A 161 17.07 -5.33 -7.66
C ARG A 161 15.70 -5.00 -7.06
N ILE A 162 15.23 -5.80 -6.11
CA ILE A 162 13.93 -5.56 -5.43
C ILE A 162 13.92 -4.20 -4.72
N ALA A 163 15.04 -3.78 -4.10
CA ALA A 163 15.12 -2.47 -3.46
C ALA A 163 14.89 -1.32 -4.45
N VAL A 164 15.45 -1.42 -5.66
CA VAL A 164 15.21 -0.45 -6.75
C VAL A 164 13.77 -0.54 -7.25
N GLU A 165 13.27 -1.74 -7.49
CA GLU A 165 11.90 -1.95 -7.94
C GLU A 165 10.88 -1.35 -6.96
N LEU A 166 10.99 -1.60 -5.67
CA LEU A 166 10.08 -1.06 -4.66
C LEU A 166 10.11 0.47 -4.58
N THR A 167 11.28 1.06 -4.82
CA THR A 167 11.47 2.51 -4.71
C THR A 167 11.02 3.25 -5.97
N TYR A 168 11.16 2.65 -7.15
CA TYR A 168 11.04 3.35 -8.42
C TYR A 168 10.12 2.65 -9.42
N ASP A 169 10.42 1.39 -9.79
CA ASP A 169 9.73 0.74 -10.90
C ASP A 169 8.28 0.37 -10.55
N ARG A 170 8.06 -0.16 -9.34
CA ARG A 170 6.73 -0.54 -8.88
C ARG A 170 5.77 0.65 -8.77
N PRO A 171 6.10 1.74 -8.07
CA PRO A 171 5.22 2.92 -8.03
C PRO A 171 4.90 3.45 -9.43
N ARG A 172 5.89 3.53 -10.31
CA ARG A 172 5.67 3.98 -11.68
C ARG A 172 4.73 3.08 -12.47
N SER A 173 4.93 1.78 -12.38
CA SER A 173 4.10 0.79 -13.06
C SER A 173 2.67 0.79 -12.51
N VAL A 174 2.53 0.69 -11.19
CA VAL A 174 1.21 0.63 -10.52
C VAL A 174 0.39 1.88 -10.80
N TYR A 175 1.00 3.06 -10.68
CA TYR A 175 0.32 4.35 -10.87
C TYR A 175 0.40 4.88 -12.31
N ARG A 176 0.98 4.11 -13.23
CA ARG A 176 1.07 4.46 -14.68
C ARG A 176 1.68 5.83 -14.90
N VAL A 177 2.72 6.18 -14.11
CA VAL A 177 3.42 7.45 -14.22
C VAL A 177 4.39 7.38 -15.41
N ASP A 178 3.97 7.92 -16.56
CA ASP A 178 4.82 8.02 -17.72
C ASP A 178 5.50 9.39 -17.80
N ARG A 179 6.84 9.39 -17.94
CA ARG A 179 7.63 10.63 -18.09
C ARG A 179 7.25 11.43 -19.34
N SER A 180 6.74 10.80 -20.38
CA SER A 180 6.36 11.49 -21.62
C SER A 180 5.27 12.54 -21.41
N ARG A 181 4.40 12.36 -20.39
CA ARG A 181 3.34 13.32 -20.05
C ARG A 181 3.85 14.58 -19.34
N PHE A 182 5.08 14.57 -18.81
CA PHE A 182 5.67 15.69 -18.06
C PHE A 182 6.77 16.44 -18.85
N SER A 183 7.21 15.92 -19.98
CA SER A 183 8.22 16.56 -20.82
C SER A 183 7.66 17.53 -21.87
N ALA A 184 6.34 17.73 -21.90
CA ALA A 184 5.64 18.58 -22.88
C ALA A 184 5.14 19.91 -22.27
N ARG A 185 5.95 20.56 -21.39
CA ARG A 185 5.70 21.95 -21.02
C ARG A 185 7.01 22.75 -20.97
#